data_8eba5245ffabf212dd2808c01acfb3b8
#
_entry.id   8eba5245ffabf212dd2808c01acfb3b8
#
_cell.length_a   1.000
_cell.length_b   1.000
_cell.length_c   1.000
_cell.angle_alpha   90.00
_cell.angle_beta   90.00
_cell.angle_gamma   90.00
#
_symmetry.space_group_name_H-M   'P 1'
#
loop_
_entity.id
_entity.type
_entity.pdbx_description
1 polymer ?
#
loop_
_entity_poly.entity_id
_entity_poly.type
_entity_poly.pdbx_seq_one_letter_code
_entity_poly.pdbx_strand_id
1 'polypeptide(L)'
;MEITQELLTEKINNGEKLIVDFWAPWCGPCRMMKPTFDKVAEEVNSNNNDVKMFTLNVDENMELASKLGIRGIPTIKAFNDGVEKFSKSGLLMETQINEVVNNLLNG
;
A
#
# COMPACT_ATOMS: atom_id res chain seq x y z
N MET A 1 -0.23 -1.52 -9.08
CA MET A 1 0.76 -0.74 -9.84
C MET A 1 1.98 -0.46 -8.97
N GLU A 2 3.16 -0.77 -9.47
CA GLU A 2 4.40 -0.55 -8.73
C GLU A 2 4.75 0.94 -8.71
N ILE A 3 5.20 1.44 -7.55
CA ILE A 3 5.56 2.84 -7.37
C ILE A 3 6.98 2.96 -6.84
N THR A 4 7.66 4.06 -7.13
CA THR A 4 8.98 4.36 -6.58
C THR A 4 8.84 5.15 -5.28
N GLN A 5 9.91 5.11 -4.46
CA GLN A 5 9.91 5.88 -3.19
C GLN A 5 9.80 7.38 -3.43
N GLU A 6 10.38 7.87 -4.52
CA GLU A 6 10.32 9.29 -4.86
C GLU A 6 8.88 9.72 -5.15
N LEU A 7 8.18 8.95 -5.98
CA LEU A 7 6.80 9.27 -6.32
C LEU A 7 5.85 9.08 -5.14
N LEU A 8 6.06 8.03 -4.34
CA LEU A 8 5.23 7.80 -3.15
C LEU A 8 5.40 8.94 -2.14
N THR A 9 6.63 9.38 -1.91
CA THR A 9 6.90 10.51 -1.01
C THR A 9 6.15 11.76 -1.48
N GLU A 10 6.19 12.04 -2.78
CA GLU A 10 5.48 13.17 -3.37
C GLU A 10 3.97 13.08 -3.12
N LYS A 11 3.39 11.91 -3.35
CA LYS A 11 1.95 11.69 -3.16
C LYS A 11 1.54 11.82 -1.70
N ILE A 12 2.35 11.29 -0.78
CA ILE A 12 2.10 11.44 0.66
C ILE A 12 2.12 12.92 1.03
N ASN A 13 3.12 13.66 0.56
CA ASN A 13 3.25 15.09 0.85
C ASN A 13 2.12 15.92 0.25
N ASN A 14 1.53 15.45 -0.85
CA ASN A 14 0.37 16.08 -1.47
C ASN A 14 -0.95 15.77 -0.73
N GLY A 15 -0.91 14.95 0.30
CA GLY A 15 -2.08 14.63 1.10
C GLY A 15 -3.05 13.65 0.45
N GLU A 16 -2.58 12.89 -0.54
CA GLU A 16 -3.43 11.94 -1.27
C GLU A 16 -3.84 10.75 -0.41
N LYS A 17 -4.99 10.16 -0.74
CA LYS A 17 -5.45 8.93 -0.11
C LYS A 17 -4.80 7.74 -0.80
N LEU A 18 -3.92 7.05 -0.08
CA LEU A 18 -3.04 6.02 -0.64
C LEU A 18 -3.09 4.75 0.18
N ILE A 19 -3.04 3.61 -0.50
CA ILE A 19 -2.84 2.30 0.13
C ILE A 19 -1.66 1.66 -0.57
N VAL A 20 -0.66 1.23 0.19
CA VAL A 20 0.58 0.70 -0.37
C VAL A 20 0.91 -0.66 0.26
N ASP A 21 1.20 -1.64 -0.61
CA ASP A 21 1.72 -2.94 -0.22
C ASP A 21 3.25 -2.92 -0.37
N PHE A 22 3.96 -2.97 0.75
CA PHE A 22 5.41 -3.05 0.78
C PHE A 22 5.83 -4.51 0.70
N TRP A 23 6.55 -4.89 -0.33
CA TRP A 23 6.84 -6.28 -0.68
C TRP A 23 8.26 -6.46 -1.18
N ALA A 24 8.67 -7.73 -1.36
CA ALA A 24 9.92 -8.07 -2.04
C ALA A 24 9.72 -9.36 -2.84
N PRO A 25 10.46 -9.54 -3.96
CA PRO A 25 10.27 -10.71 -4.82
C PRO A 25 10.56 -12.06 -4.16
N TRP A 26 11.46 -12.07 -3.17
CA TRP A 26 11.84 -13.29 -2.45
C TRP A 26 10.87 -13.68 -1.33
N CYS A 27 9.89 -12.85 -1.06
CA CYS A 27 8.98 -13.01 0.08
C CYS A 27 7.78 -13.90 -0.33
N GLY A 28 7.68 -15.09 0.26
CA GLY A 28 6.62 -16.04 -0.01
C GLY A 28 5.22 -15.48 0.29
N PRO A 29 4.96 -14.99 1.50
CA PRO A 29 3.66 -14.39 1.83
C PRO A 29 3.28 -13.21 0.96
N CYS A 30 4.27 -12.41 0.52
CA CYS A 30 4.03 -11.30 -0.41
C CYS A 30 3.48 -11.82 -1.74
N ARG A 31 4.08 -12.89 -2.26
CA ARG A 31 3.63 -13.51 -3.51
C ARG A 31 2.25 -14.14 -3.37
N MET A 32 1.94 -14.66 -2.21
CA MET A 32 0.62 -15.24 -1.93
C MET A 32 -0.47 -14.17 -1.90
N MET A 33 -0.18 -13.01 -1.35
CA MET A 33 -1.15 -11.92 -1.25
C MET A 33 -1.30 -11.14 -2.56
N LYS A 34 -0.29 -11.17 -3.42
CA LYS A 34 -0.24 -10.36 -4.62
C LYS A 34 -1.49 -10.46 -5.50
N PRO A 35 -2.00 -11.65 -5.86
CA PRO A 35 -3.20 -11.72 -6.69
C PRO A 35 -4.40 -11.03 -6.07
N THR A 36 -4.58 -11.18 -4.77
CA THR A 36 -5.69 -10.57 -4.03
C THR A 36 -5.54 -9.05 -3.98
N PHE A 37 -4.35 -8.59 -3.62
CA PHE A 37 -4.09 -7.15 -3.55
C PHE A 37 -4.25 -6.49 -4.94
N ASP A 38 -3.67 -7.12 -5.97
CA ASP A 38 -3.73 -6.59 -7.34
C ASP A 38 -5.18 -6.53 -7.85
N LYS A 39 -6.00 -7.51 -7.52
CA LYS A 39 -7.41 -7.52 -7.90
C LYS A 39 -8.15 -6.33 -7.29
N VAL A 40 -7.98 -6.10 -5.99
CA VAL A 40 -8.62 -4.97 -5.31
C VAL A 40 -8.08 -3.65 -5.86
N ALA A 41 -6.76 -3.57 -6.07
CA ALA A 41 -6.11 -2.36 -6.60
C ALA A 41 -6.63 -2.02 -7.99
N GLU A 42 -6.79 -3.01 -8.85
CA GLU A 42 -7.32 -2.79 -10.19
C GLU A 42 -8.74 -2.21 -10.13
N GLU A 43 -9.59 -2.78 -9.29
CA GLU A 43 -10.95 -2.29 -9.11
C GLU A 43 -10.98 -0.86 -8.56
N VAL A 44 -10.21 -0.61 -7.51
CA VAL A 44 -10.17 0.70 -6.85
C VAL A 44 -9.60 1.77 -7.78
N ASN A 45 -8.47 1.47 -8.44
CA ASN A 45 -7.79 2.43 -9.31
C ASN A 45 -8.59 2.74 -10.57
N SER A 46 -9.46 1.82 -11.00
CA SER A 46 -10.30 2.00 -12.18
C SER A 46 -11.58 2.79 -11.89
N ASN A 47 -11.99 2.84 -10.63
CA ASN A 47 -13.19 3.56 -10.24
C ASN A 47 -12.91 5.05 -10.10
N ASN A 48 -13.96 5.85 -10.28
CA ASN A 48 -13.86 7.30 -10.18
C ASN A 48 -13.91 7.73 -8.71
N ASN A 49 -12.85 7.45 -7.98
CA ASN A 49 -12.69 7.85 -6.57
C ASN A 49 -11.28 8.40 -6.35
N ASP A 50 -11.02 8.92 -5.15
CA ASP A 50 -9.74 9.56 -4.84
C ASP A 50 -8.73 8.65 -4.13
N VAL A 51 -9.08 7.38 -3.88
CA VAL A 51 -8.14 6.42 -3.30
C VAL A 51 -7.34 5.75 -4.42
N LYS A 52 -6.03 5.67 -4.23
CA LYS A 52 -5.13 4.97 -5.17
C LYS A 52 -4.33 3.92 -4.42
N MET A 53 -4.15 2.78 -5.05
CA MET A 53 -3.42 1.64 -4.46
C MET A 53 -2.20 1.31 -5.29
N PHE A 54 -1.08 1.07 -4.59
CA PHE A 54 0.22 0.80 -5.22
C PHE A 54 0.93 -0.33 -4.49
N THR A 55 1.94 -0.89 -5.15
CA THR A 55 2.91 -1.78 -4.52
C THR A 55 4.28 -1.10 -4.55
N LEU A 56 5.11 -1.38 -3.56
CA LEU A 56 6.46 -0.83 -3.50
C LEU A 56 7.44 -1.93 -3.12
N ASN A 57 8.39 -2.21 -4.01
CA ASN A 57 9.45 -3.20 -3.77
C ASN A 57 10.47 -2.61 -2.81
N VAL A 58 10.55 -3.15 -1.59
CA VAL A 58 11.44 -2.60 -0.56
C VAL A 58 12.92 -2.76 -0.90
N ASP A 59 13.28 -3.78 -1.69
CA ASP A 59 14.68 -3.99 -2.08
C ASP A 59 15.20 -2.86 -2.97
N GLU A 60 14.33 -2.25 -3.75
CA GLU A 60 14.68 -1.16 -4.67
C GLU A 60 14.40 0.22 -4.07
N ASN A 61 13.79 0.27 -2.89
CA ASN A 61 13.34 1.51 -2.26
C ASN A 61 13.61 1.48 -0.75
N MET A 62 14.82 1.06 -0.39
CA MET A 62 15.19 0.79 1.01
C MET A 62 15.16 2.02 1.91
N GLU A 63 15.45 3.19 1.36
CA GLU A 63 15.51 4.41 2.15
C GLU A 63 14.14 4.76 2.73
N LEU A 64 13.10 4.76 1.89
CA LEU A 64 11.74 5.08 2.35
C LEU A 64 11.19 3.95 3.22
N ALA A 65 11.45 2.69 2.87
CA ALA A 65 11.01 1.55 3.67
C ALA A 65 11.55 1.66 5.11
N SER A 66 12.83 2.00 5.23
CA SER A 66 13.46 2.21 6.54
C SER A 66 12.83 3.39 7.29
N LYS A 67 12.64 4.49 6.59
CA LYS A 67 12.06 5.73 7.16
C LYS A 67 10.65 5.50 7.69
N LEU A 68 9.86 4.67 6.99
CA LEU A 68 8.50 4.35 7.39
C LEU A 68 8.43 3.22 8.42
N GLY A 69 9.58 2.69 8.84
CA GLY A 69 9.63 1.66 9.86
C GLY A 69 9.18 0.29 9.40
N ILE A 70 9.33 -0.01 8.12
CA ILE A 70 8.98 -1.33 7.57
C ILE A 70 10.00 -2.34 8.07
N ARG A 71 9.57 -3.28 8.92
CA ARG A 71 10.45 -4.31 9.50
C ARG A 71 10.09 -5.70 9.01
N GLY A 72 8.85 -5.94 8.68
CA GLY A 72 8.37 -7.20 8.14
C GLY A 72 7.59 -6.96 6.87
N ILE A 73 7.58 -7.94 5.98
CA ILE A 73 6.81 -7.87 4.74
C ILE A 73 6.01 -9.15 4.55
N PRO A 74 4.84 -9.06 3.90
CA PRO A 74 4.24 -7.83 3.41
C PRO A 74 3.78 -6.91 4.53
N THR A 75 3.77 -5.62 4.27
CA THR A 75 3.14 -4.64 5.16
C THR A 75 2.25 -3.75 4.30
N ILE A 76 1.00 -3.59 4.71
CA ILE A 76 0.08 -2.65 4.06
C ILE A 76 -0.04 -1.42 4.93
N LYS A 77 0.18 -0.25 4.33
CA LYS A 77 -0.02 1.05 4.98
C LYS A 77 -1.01 1.88 4.20
N ALA A 78 -1.78 2.67 4.89
CA ALA A 78 -2.68 3.65 4.28
C ALA A 78 -2.32 5.06 4.75
N PHE A 79 -2.41 6.02 3.85
CA PHE A 79 -2.09 7.42 4.13
C PHE A 79 -3.24 8.32 3.70
N ASN A 80 -3.45 9.41 4.44
CA ASN A 80 -4.39 10.46 4.09
C ASN A 80 -3.94 11.74 4.76
N ASP A 81 -3.98 12.85 4.03
CA ASP A 81 -3.55 14.17 4.54
C ASP A 81 -2.11 14.17 5.05
N GLY A 82 -1.25 13.35 4.45
CA GLY A 82 0.16 13.24 4.83
C GLY A 82 0.39 12.41 6.08
N VAL A 83 -0.63 11.75 6.61
CA VAL A 83 -0.58 10.99 7.87
C VAL A 83 -0.84 9.52 7.61
N GLU A 84 -0.06 8.66 8.26
CA GLU A 84 -0.29 7.21 8.22
C GLU A 84 -1.55 6.89 9.03
N LYS A 85 -2.54 6.32 8.36
CA LYS A 85 -3.84 5.99 8.97
C LYS A 85 -4.00 4.53 9.33
N PHE A 86 -3.21 3.67 8.72
CA PHE A 86 -3.28 2.23 8.93
C PHE A 86 -1.93 1.60 8.64
N SER A 87 -1.58 0.57 9.41
CA SER A 87 -0.38 -0.22 9.14
C SER A 87 -0.57 -1.62 9.71
N LYS A 88 -0.36 -2.62 8.89
CA LYS A 88 -0.39 -4.00 9.35
C LYS A 88 0.60 -4.85 8.57
N SER A 89 1.44 -5.60 9.29
CA SER A 89 2.36 -6.57 8.70
C SER A 89 1.70 -7.94 8.65
N GLY A 90 2.04 -8.70 7.63
CA GLY A 90 1.51 -10.03 7.42
C GLY A 90 0.44 -10.06 6.35
N LEU A 91 0.07 -11.26 5.95
CA LEU A 91 -0.90 -11.48 4.89
C LEU A 91 -2.30 -11.05 5.33
N LEU A 92 -2.93 -10.19 4.52
CA LEU A 92 -4.32 -9.79 4.72
C LEU A 92 -5.23 -10.52 3.74
N MET A 93 -6.43 -10.83 4.20
CA MET A 93 -7.49 -11.38 3.35
C MET A 93 -8.14 -10.26 2.54
N GLU A 94 -8.83 -10.64 1.47
CA GLU A 94 -9.51 -9.67 0.60
C GLU A 94 -10.48 -8.78 1.38
N THR A 95 -11.25 -9.36 2.28
CA THR A 95 -12.20 -8.60 3.10
C THR A 95 -11.50 -7.53 3.96
N GLN A 96 -10.33 -7.87 4.47
CA GLN A 96 -9.53 -6.92 5.28
C GLN A 96 -8.99 -5.78 4.44
N ILE A 97 -8.53 -6.09 3.22
CA ILE A 97 -8.04 -5.06 2.29
C ILE A 97 -9.19 -4.14 1.90
N ASN A 98 -10.35 -4.69 1.58
CA ASN A 98 -11.54 -3.90 1.25
C ASN A 98 -11.97 -2.99 2.42
N GLU A 99 -11.81 -3.46 3.64
CA GLU A 99 -12.13 -2.67 4.83
C GLU A 99 -11.22 -1.45 4.94
N VAL A 100 -9.92 -1.62 4.65
CA VAL A 100 -8.98 -0.50 4.62
C VAL A 100 -9.39 0.52 3.56
N VAL A 101 -9.78 0.04 2.38
CA VAL A 101 -10.27 0.91 1.29
C VAL A 101 -11.49 1.70 1.74
N ASN A 102 -12.47 1.03 2.33
CA ASN A 102 -13.72 1.66 2.76
C ASN A 102 -13.47 2.71 3.85
N ASN A 103 -12.60 2.40 4.80
CA ASN A 103 -12.25 3.35 5.85
C ASN A 103 -11.59 4.60 5.27
N LEU A 104 -10.76 4.44 4.27
CA LEU A 104 -10.07 5.56 3.64
C LEU A 104 -11.03 6.39 2.78
N LEU A 105 -11.95 5.74 2.08
CA LEU A 105 -12.99 6.44 1.30
C LEU A 105 -13.89 7.29 2.18
N ASN A 106 -14.19 6.82 3.38
CA ASN A 106 -15.09 7.48 4.32
C ASN A 106 -14.36 8.44 5.26
N GLY A 107 -13.03 8.42 5.22
CA GLY A 107 -12.19 9.28 6.08
C GLY A 107 -11.79 10.60 5.43
#